data_de50ba6d341cd2a645e63fd18da5cd1a
#
_entry.id   de50ba6d341cd2a645e63fd18da5cd1a
#
_cell.length_a   1.000
_cell.length_b   1.000
_cell.length_c   1.000
_cell.angle_alpha   90.00
_cell.angle_beta   90.00
_cell.angle_gamma   90.00
#
_symmetry.space_group_name_H-M   'P 1'
#
loop_
_entity.id
_entity.type
_entity.pdbx_description
1 polymer ?
#
loop_
_entity_poly.entity_id
_entity_poly.type
_entity_poly.pdbx_seq_one_letter_code
_entity_poly.pdbx_strand_id
1 'polypeptide(L)'
;MGTVSVERYRVPVCEREIPLRTGAGLRLTRMDIDPANAEEAAEVYGATAVPSLAETDGFCAALLFLDRRTGHSIGETIWLNPQRLAASRSAAAAVRVETVALTGCVIRAVEEYGLVFSSARNP
;
A
#
# COMPACT_ATOMS: atom_id res chain seq x y z
N MET A 1 -20.40 -5.65 -13.73
CA MET A 1 -19.53 -5.87 -12.60
C MET A 1 -18.12 -5.38 -12.92
N GLY A 2 -17.50 -4.68 -12.03
CA GLY A 2 -16.17 -4.11 -12.27
C GLY A 2 -15.07 -5.17 -12.19
N THR A 3 -13.94 -4.83 -12.76
CA THR A 3 -12.76 -5.65 -12.70
C THR A 3 -11.83 -5.10 -11.62
N VAL A 4 -11.40 -5.95 -10.71
CA VAL A 4 -10.45 -5.58 -9.67
C VAL A 4 -9.09 -6.12 -10.06
N SER A 5 -8.11 -5.23 -10.09
CA SER A 5 -6.72 -5.59 -10.33
C SER A 5 -5.95 -5.51 -9.02
N VAL A 6 -5.05 -6.45 -8.84
CA VAL A 6 -4.15 -6.48 -7.69
C VAL A 6 -2.73 -6.30 -8.19
N GLU A 7 -2.09 -5.22 -7.77
CA GLU A 7 -0.69 -4.97 -8.08
C GLU A 7 0.11 -5.20 -6.81
N ARG A 8 1.18 -5.95 -6.92
CA ARG A 8 2.03 -6.25 -5.76
C ARG A 8 3.43 -5.70 -5.98
N TYR A 9 3.90 -4.99 -4.98
CA TYR A 9 5.25 -4.44 -4.97
C TYR A 9 5.98 -4.96 -3.74
N ARG A 10 7.20 -5.38 -3.90
CA ARG A 10 7.95 -6.00 -2.82
C ARG A 10 9.36 -5.42 -2.73
N VAL A 11 9.83 -5.24 -1.50
CA VAL A 11 11.17 -4.71 -1.26
C VAL A 11 12.12 -5.88 -1.03
N PRO A 12 13.26 -5.92 -1.69
CA PRO A 12 14.21 -7.02 -1.54
C PRO A 12 14.61 -7.34 -0.11
N VAL A 13 14.76 -6.31 0.72
CA VAL A 13 15.14 -6.49 2.12
C VAL A 13 14.12 -7.30 2.90
N CYS A 14 12.86 -7.33 2.47
CA CYS A 14 11.81 -8.11 3.12
C CYS A 14 11.59 -9.46 2.48
N GLU A 15 12.27 -9.75 1.40
CA GLU A 15 12.18 -11.05 0.75
C GLU A 15 12.97 -12.12 1.46
N ARG A 16 13.55 -11.77 2.59
CA ARG A 16 14.09 -12.77 3.46
C ARG A 16 13.00 -13.58 4.06
N GLU A 17 11.91 -13.70 3.36
CA GLU A 17 10.80 -14.50 3.76
C GLU A 17 10.21 -14.07 5.04
N ILE A 18 9.75 -12.83 5.01
CA ILE A 18 8.87 -12.39 6.06
C ILE A 18 7.48 -12.57 5.51
N PRO A 19 6.89 -13.75 5.66
CA PRO A 19 5.51 -13.95 5.23
C PRO A 19 4.61 -13.09 6.09
N LEU A 20 3.40 -12.90 5.63
CA LEU A 20 2.39 -12.29 6.47
C LEU A 20 2.27 -13.16 7.71
N ARG A 21 2.60 -12.59 8.84
CA ARG A 21 2.53 -13.31 10.10
C ARG A 21 1.87 -12.44 11.16
N THR A 22 1.37 -13.09 12.18
CA THR A 22 0.84 -12.41 13.37
C THR A 22 1.86 -11.40 13.87
N GLY A 23 1.40 -10.20 14.15
CA GLY A 23 2.26 -9.13 14.63
C GLY A 23 2.69 -8.13 13.58
N ALA A 24 2.46 -8.40 12.29
CA ALA A 24 2.71 -7.41 11.25
C ALA A 24 1.78 -6.22 11.42
N GLY A 25 2.25 -5.04 11.03
CA GLY A 25 1.43 -3.85 10.97
C GLY A 25 0.90 -3.62 9.57
N LEU A 26 -0.33 -3.17 9.45
CA LEU A 26 -0.97 -2.91 8.16
C LEU A 26 -1.50 -1.49 8.13
N ARG A 27 -1.29 -0.80 7.00
CA ARG A 27 -1.97 0.47 6.74
C ARG A 27 -2.76 0.34 5.46
N LEU A 28 -4.03 0.69 5.53
CA LEU A 28 -4.90 0.74 4.37
C LEU A 28 -5.22 2.18 4.05
N THR A 29 -5.00 2.57 2.81
CA THR A 29 -5.35 3.90 2.32
C THR A 29 -6.43 3.73 1.26
N ARG A 30 -7.64 4.20 1.56
CA ARG A 30 -8.75 4.13 0.63
C ARG A 30 -8.77 5.38 -0.21
N MET A 31 -8.84 5.19 -1.53
CA MET A 31 -8.71 6.28 -2.49
C MET A 31 -9.73 6.13 -3.60
N ASP A 32 -10.09 7.26 -4.19
CA ASP A 32 -10.82 7.28 -5.45
C ASP A 32 -9.93 7.87 -6.51
N ILE A 33 -9.80 7.16 -7.63
CA ILE A 33 -9.02 7.56 -8.78
C ILE A 33 -10.00 7.70 -9.94
N ASP A 34 -9.81 8.70 -10.79
CA ASP A 34 -10.61 8.82 -12.01
C ASP A 34 -10.39 7.54 -12.83
N PRO A 35 -11.45 6.78 -13.15
CA PRO A 35 -11.29 5.54 -13.93
C PRO A 35 -10.53 5.74 -15.23
N ALA A 36 -10.65 6.90 -15.85
CA ALA A 36 -9.95 7.21 -17.10
C ALA A 36 -8.43 7.24 -16.91
N ASN A 37 -7.97 7.50 -15.69
CA ASN A 37 -6.55 7.62 -15.37
C ASN A 37 -6.04 6.48 -14.49
N ALA A 38 -6.83 5.43 -14.33
CA ALA A 38 -6.52 4.36 -13.38
C ALA A 38 -5.18 3.67 -13.69
N GLU A 39 -4.90 3.38 -14.96
CA GLU A 39 -3.65 2.75 -15.35
C GLU A 39 -2.44 3.62 -15.01
N GLU A 40 -2.53 4.88 -15.38
CA GLU A 40 -1.45 5.83 -15.13
C GLU A 40 -1.23 6.02 -13.63
N ALA A 41 -2.31 6.12 -12.87
CA ALA A 41 -2.22 6.28 -11.42
C ALA A 41 -1.56 5.06 -10.77
N ALA A 42 -1.86 3.86 -11.25
CA ALA A 42 -1.23 2.64 -10.75
C ALA A 42 0.28 2.65 -11.05
N GLU A 43 0.67 3.10 -12.23
CA GLU A 43 2.08 3.20 -12.59
C GLU A 43 2.80 4.22 -11.72
N VAL A 44 2.19 5.37 -11.46
CA VAL A 44 2.76 6.39 -10.58
C VAL A 44 2.92 5.83 -9.17
N TYR A 45 1.92 5.11 -8.68
CA TYR A 45 2.00 4.51 -7.36
C TYR A 45 3.22 3.58 -7.25
N GLY A 46 3.39 2.69 -8.22
CA GLY A 46 4.50 1.75 -8.23
C GLY A 46 5.86 2.40 -8.43
N ALA A 47 5.92 3.46 -9.25
CA ALA A 47 7.19 4.10 -9.61
C ALA A 47 7.64 5.15 -8.60
N THR A 48 6.71 5.74 -7.84
CA THR A 48 7.00 6.88 -6.97
C THR A 48 6.69 6.60 -5.51
N ALA A 49 5.45 6.23 -5.22
CA ALA A 49 5.03 6.02 -3.82
C ALA A 49 5.75 4.84 -3.18
N VAL A 50 5.78 3.71 -3.87
CA VAL A 50 6.38 2.49 -3.31
C VAL A 50 7.87 2.65 -3.03
N PRO A 51 8.70 3.16 -3.96
CA PRO A 51 10.11 3.36 -3.67
C PRO A 51 10.35 4.30 -2.48
N SER A 52 9.54 5.35 -2.35
CA SER A 52 9.66 6.26 -1.21
C SER A 52 9.34 5.58 0.10
N LEU A 53 8.29 4.77 0.14
CA LEU A 53 7.93 4.01 1.33
C LEU A 53 8.98 2.94 1.65
N ALA A 54 9.58 2.36 0.61
CA ALA A 54 10.58 1.32 0.77
C ALA A 54 11.84 1.81 1.49
N GLU A 55 12.10 3.10 1.48
CA GLU A 55 13.23 3.68 2.21
C GLU A 55 12.94 3.81 3.70
N THR A 56 11.70 3.59 4.11
CA THR A 56 11.31 3.71 5.51
C THR A 56 11.52 2.38 6.23
N ASP A 57 12.17 2.47 7.38
CA ASP A 57 12.50 1.31 8.19
C ASP A 57 11.27 0.46 8.51
N GLY A 58 11.41 -0.85 8.32
CA GLY A 58 10.34 -1.80 8.64
C GLY A 58 9.33 -2.02 7.52
N PHE A 59 9.47 -1.34 6.38
CA PHE A 59 8.59 -1.57 5.24
C PHE A 59 8.81 -2.97 4.69
N CYS A 60 7.73 -3.72 4.50
CA CYS A 60 7.81 -5.09 4.00
C CYS A 60 7.23 -5.27 2.61
N ALA A 61 6.06 -4.69 2.35
CA ALA A 61 5.41 -4.90 1.07
C ALA A 61 4.35 -3.84 0.83
N ALA A 62 3.97 -3.68 -0.42
CA ALA A 62 2.84 -2.86 -0.81
C ALA A 62 2.00 -3.60 -1.83
N LEU A 63 0.69 -3.43 -1.73
CA LEU A 63 -0.26 -3.95 -2.68
C LEU A 63 -1.22 -2.83 -3.05
N LEU A 64 -1.64 -2.80 -4.28
CA LEU A 64 -2.66 -1.87 -4.73
C LEU A 64 -3.82 -2.68 -5.29
N PHE A 65 -4.99 -2.49 -4.70
CA PHE A 65 -6.24 -3.08 -5.18
C PHE A 65 -6.99 -1.98 -5.92
N LEU A 66 -7.32 -2.22 -7.15
CA LEU A 66 -7.92 -1.21 -8.00
C LEU A 66 -9.11 -1.79 -8.75
N ASP A 67 -10.26 -1.14 -8.61
CA ASP A 67 -11.42 -1.42 -9.46
C ASP A 67 -11.36 -0.44 -10.62
N ARG A 68 -10.99 -0.94 -11.78
CA ARG A 68 -10.79 -0.10 -12.97
C ARG A 68 -12.07 0.53 -13.50
N ARG A 69 -13.21 -0.04 -13.14
CA ARG A 69 -14.49 0.47 -13.60
C ARG A 69 -14.93 1.71 -12.80
N THR A 70 -14.69 1.69 -11.50
CA THR A 70 -15.15 2.76 -10.61
C THR A 70 -14.06 3.71 -10.17
N GLY A 71 -12.81 3.26 -10.21
CA GLY A 71 -11.68 4.01 -9.67
C GLY A 71 -11.50 3.84 -8.16
N HIS A 72 -12.35 3.04 -7.50
CA HIS A 72 -12.15 2.76 -6.09
C HIS A 72 -10.87 1.94 -5.92
N SER A 73 -10.04 2.35 -5.00
CA SER A 73 -8.77 1.67 -4.79
C SER A 73 -8.38 1.64 -3.32
N ILE A 74 -7.55 0.66 -2.98
CA ILE A 74 -7.01 0.51 -1.64
C ILE A 74 -5.51 0.24 -1.79
N GLY A 75 -4.70 1.14 -1.23
CA GLY A 75 -3.28 0.90 -1.09
C GLY A 75 -3.04 0.24 0.27
N GLU A 76 -2.45 -0.94 0.26
CA GLU A 76 -2.12 -1.64 1.49
C GLU A 76 -0.61 -1.69 1.64
N THR A 77 -0.11 -1.26 2.79
CA THR A 77 1.31 -1.41 3.10
C THR A 77 1.45 -2.29 4.34
N ILE A 78 2.47 -3.13 4.30
CA ILE A 78 2.74 -4.10 5.36
C ILE A 78 4.05 -3.74 6.00
N TRP A 79 4.05 -3.70 7.33
CA TRP A 79 5.18 -3.27 8.15
C TRP A 79 5.58 -4.39 9.10
N LEU A 80 6.85 -4.42 9.45
CA LEU A 80 7.43 -5.49 10.25
C LEU A 80 6.68 -5.74 11.55
N ASN A 81 6.26 -4.66 12.22
CA ASN A 81 5.55 -4.73 13.48
C ASN A 81 4.78 -3.42 13.72
N PRO A 82 3.94 -3.33 14.75
CA PRO A 82 3.17 -2.11 15.03
C PRO A 82 4.03 -0.89 15.32
N GLN A 83 5.21 -1.08 15.89
CA GLN A 83 6.11 0.02 16.20
C GLN A 83 6.65 0.67 14.93
N ARG A 84 7.00 -0.14 13.93
CA ARG A 84 7.45 0.36 12.63
C ARG A 84 6.32 1.01 11.86
N LEU A 85 5.12 0.43 11.96
CA LEU A 85 3.92 1.04 11.38
C LEU A 85 3.71 2.45 11.93
N ALA A 86 3.73 2.58 13.24
CA ALA A 86 3.54 3.88 13.89
C ALA A 86 4.65 4.87 13.50
N ALA A 87 5.90 4.41 13.49
CA ALA A 87 7.04 5.26 13.17
C ALA A 87 6.99 5.76 11.71
N SER A 88 6.30 5.04 10.83
CA SER A 88 6.21 5.39 9.42
C SER A 88 5.16 6.47 9.10
N ARG A 89 4.35 6.87 10.07
CA ARG A 89 3.21 7.77 9.81
C ARG A 89 3.58 9.06 9.10
N SER A 90 4.66 9.69 9.53
CA SER A 90 5.09 10.95 8.95
C SER A 90 5.53 10.78 7.49
N ALA A 91 6.34 9.76 7.23
CA ALA A 91 6.80 9.47 5.88
C ALA A 91 5.63 9.10 4.98
N ALA A 92 4.70 8.28 5.49
CA ALA A 92 3.51 7.88 4.72
C ALA A 92 2.60 9.08 4.42
N ALA A 93 2.47 10.01 5.35
CA ALA A 93 1.69 11.22 5.11
C ALA A 93 2.28 12.06 3.98
N ALA A 94 3.61 12.20 3.96
CA ALA A 94 4.30 12.93 2.90
C ALA A 94 4.11 12.25 1.54
N VAL A 95 4.17 10.93 1.51
CA VAL A 95 3.95 10.17 0.28
C VAL A 95 2.52 10.34 -0.23
N ARG A 96 1.53 10.37 0.67
CA ARG A 96 0.14 10.61 0.26
C ARG A 96 -0.05 11.98 -0.38
N VAL A 97 0.57 13.01 0.19
CA VAL A 97 0.50 14.36 -0.38
C VAL A 97 1.06 14.37 -1.80
N GLU A 98 2.21 13.74 -1.98
CA GLU A 98 2.83 13.67 -3.30
C GLU A 98 1.98 12.86 -4.29
N THR A 99 1.41 11.75 -3.83
CA THR A 99 0.57 10.90 -4.67
C THR A 99 -0.67 11.65 -5.15
N VAL A 100 -1.32 12.40 -4.26
CA VAL A 100 -2.46 13.24 -4.63
C VAL A 100 -2.05 14.27 -5.67
N ALA A 101 -0.91 14.91 -5.50
CA ALA A 101 -0.42 15.92 -6.43
C ALA A 101 -0.15 15.32 -7.82
N LEU A 102 0.37 14.11 -7.87
CA LEU A 102 0.75 13.46 -9.13
C LEU A 102 -0.42 12.78 -9.83
N THR A 103 -1.39 12.26 -9.10
CA THR A 103 -2.47 11.45 -9.69
C THR A 103 -3.83 12.11 -9.63
N GLY A 104 -4.01 13.11 -8.80
CA GLY A 104 -5.33 13.72 -8.59
C GLY A 104 -6.28 12.83 -7.79
N CYS A 105 -5.79 11.75 -7.19
CA CYS A 105 -6.65 10.86 -6.41
C CYS A 105 -7.20 11.60 -5.18
N VAL A 106 -8.32 11.09 -4.68
CA VAL A 106 -8.94 11.61 -3.46
C VAL A 106 -8.77 10.58 -2.37
N ILE A 107 -8.10 10.97 -1.28
CA ILE A 107 -7.94 10.07 -0.12
C ILE A 107 -9.24 10.09 0.67
N ARG A 108 -9.83 8.92 0.88
CA ARG A 108 -11.09 8.78 1.61
C ARG A 108 -10.87 8.40 3.08
N ALA A 109 -9.91 7.54 3.34
CA ALA A 109 -9.63 7.08 4.69
C ALA A 109 -8.23 6.50 4.77
N VAL A 110 -7.65 6.57 5.96
CA VAL A 110 -6.39 5.90 6.28
C VAL A 110 -6.65 5.12 7.56
N GLU A 111 -6.41 3.81 7.51
CA GLU A 111 -6.68 2.91 8.61
C GLU A 111 -5.42 2.11 8.93
N GLU A 112 -5.22 1.81 10.21
CA GLU A 112 -4.08 1.01 10.64
C GLU A 112 -4.56 -0.16 11.46
N TYR A 113 -3.95 -1.32 11.23
CA TYR A 113 -4.36 -2.58 11.86
C TYR A 113 -3.13 -3.40 12.24
N GLY A 114 -3.30 -4.27 13.22
CA GLY A 114 -2.33 -5.31 13.50
C GLY A 114 -2.86 -6.63 12.97
N LEU A 115 -1.98 -7.43 12.39
CA LEU A 115 -2.36 -8.75 11.91
C LEU A 115 -2.36 -9.72 13.09
N VAL A 116 -3.53 -10.26 13.42
CA VAL A 116 -3.67 -11.16 14.57
C VAL A 116 -3.77 -12.63 14.17
N PHE A 117 -4.03 -12.90 12.89
CA PHE A 117 -4.13 -14.26 12.40
C PHE A 117 -3.83 -14.30 10.90
N SER A 118 -3.12 -15.32 10.48
CA SER A 118 -2.88 -15.57 9.06
C SER A 118 -2.85 -17.07 8.82
N SER A 119 -3.56 -17.49 7.77
CA SER A 119 -3.50 -18.86 7.30
C SER A 119 -2.53 -19.01 6.12
N ALA A 120 -1.84 -17.93 5.78
CA ALA A 120 -0.88 -17.96 4.69
C ALA A 120 0.26 -18.92 5.02
N ARG A 121 0.68 -19.70 4.04
CA ARG A 121 1.77 -20.64 4.20
C ARG A 121 2.96 -20.19 3.40
N ASN A 122 4.14 -20.50 3.94
CA ASN A 122 5.35 -20.31 3.18
C ASN A 122 5.44 -21.41 2.13
N PRO A 123 5.79 -21.08 0.91
CA PRO A 123 6.05 -22.08 -0.09
C PRO A 123 7.25 -22.92 0.25
#